data_8f24976e76807aa6b1bc08c8f9afc717
#
_entry.id   8f24976e76807aa6b1bc08c8f9afc717
#
_cell.length_a   1.000
_cell.length_b   1.000
_cell.length_c   1.000
_cell.angle_alpha   90.00
_cell.angle_beta   90.00
_cell.angle_gamma   90.00
#
_symmetry.space_group_name_H-M   'P 1'
#
loop_
_entity.id
_entity.type
_entity.pdbx_description
1 polymer ?
#
loop_
_entity_poly.entity_id
_entity_poly.type
_entity_poly.pdbx_seq_one_letter_code
_entity_poly.pdbx_strand_id
1 'polypeptide(L)'
;MIALEQIQAFSQQIAEKFQPERIILFGSYAYGQPTEDSDVDILVILPFEELPVYKAIEIRRQVRPTFPLDLMARTSEQIQQRLDMGDFFIQDIIKNGRILYEANHARVGQ
;
A
#
# COMPACT_ATOMS: atom_id res chain seq x y z
N MET A 1 12.15 -9.87 -12.81
CA MET A 1 10.98 -9.61 -11.96
C MET A 1 11.39 -9.45 -10.51
N ILE A 2 10.59 -8.76 -9.71
CA ILE A 2 10.95 -8.45 -8.33
C ILE A 2 10.50 -9.60 -7.44
N ALA A 3 11.39 -10.05 -6.56
CA ALA A 3 11.06 -11.12 -5.62
C ALA A 3 10.14 -10.60 -4.51
N LEU A 4 9.26 -11.46 -4.03
CA LEU A 4 8.37 -11.10 -2.92
C LEU A 4 9.15 -10.65 -1.69
N GLU A 5 10.29 -11.27 -1.44
CA GLU A 5 11.15 -10.90 -0.30
C GLU A 5 11.64 -9.45 -0.38
N GLN A 6 11.93 -8.96 -1.59
CA GLN A 6 12.31 -7.55 -1.77
C GLN A 6 11.14 -6.62 -1.48
N ILE A 7 9.94 -7.01 -1.92
CA ILE A 7 8.74 -6.23 -1.67
C ILE A 7 8.43 -6.20 -0.17
N GLN A 8 8.54 -7.34 0.50
CA GLN A 8 8.33 -7.43 1.94
C GLN A 8 9.35 -6.58 2.72
N ALA A 9 10.62 -6.61 2.32
CA ALA A 9 11.65 -5.81 2.98
C ALA A 9 11.38 -4.31 2.82
N PHE A 10 10.94 -3.89 1.64
CA PHE A 10 10.56 -2.50 1.39
C PHE A 10 9.38 -2.09 2.26
N SER A 11 8.35 -2.93 2.31
CA SER A 11 7.17 -2.72 3.13
C SER A 11 7.54 -2.59 4.61
N GLN A 12 8.45 -3.42 5.09
CA GLN A 12 8.90 -3.38 6.47
C GLN A 12 9.59 -2.05 6.81
N GLN A 13 10.38 -1.52 5.88
CA GLN A 13 11.01 -0.22 6.08
C GLN A 13 9.99 0.91 6.21
N ILE A 14 8.93 0.85 5.38
CA ILE A 14 7.83 1.82 5.49
C ILE A 14 7.14 1.68 6.85
N ALA A 15 6.88 0.45 7.27
CA ALA A 15 6.23 0.18 8.55
C ALA A 15 7.02 0.77 9.72
N GLU A 16 8.34 0.63 9.69
CA GLU A 16 9.20 1.12 10.76
C GLU A 16 9.25 2.65 10.82
N LYS A 17 9.26 3.30 9.66
CA LYS A 17 9.40 4.76 9.61
C LYS A 17 8.08 5.50 9.77
N PHE A 18 6.99 4.95 9.27
CA PHE A 18 5.71 5.66 9.19
C PHE A 18 4.62 5.08 10.09
N GLN A 19 4.79 3.86 10.57
CA GLN A 19 3.83 3.18 11.44
C GLN A 19 2.40 3.24 10.88
N PRO A 20 2.20 2.78 9.63
CA PRO A 20 0.89 2.83 9.01
C PRO A 20 -0.08 1.84 9.65
N GLU A 21 -1.35 1.97 9.29
CA GLU A 21 -2.35 0.99 9.71
C GLU A 21 -2.25 -0.28 8.88
N ARG A 22 -2.03 -0.15 7.58
CA ARG A 22 -1.88 -1.29 6.66
C ARG A 22 -0.99 -0.92 5.49
N ILE A 23 -0.37 -1.94 4.91
CA ILE A 23 0.31 -1.85 3.62
C ILE A 23 -0.19 -3.03 2.80
N ILE A 24 -0.73 -2.75 1.60
CA ILE A 24 -1.37 -3.77 0.77
C ILE A 24 -0.72 -3.76 -0.61
N LEU A 25 -0.30 -4.95 -1.05
CA LEU A 25 0.18 -5.17 -2.42
C LEU A 25 -1.03 -5.45 -3.31
N PHE A 26 -1.11 -4.77 -4.44
CA PHE A 26 -2.18 -5.04 -5.40
C PHE A 26 -1.60 -5.12 -6.80
N GLY A 27 -2.46 -5.23 -7.81
CA GLY A 27 -2.00 -5.34 -9.19
C GLY A 27 -1.39 -6.69 -9.51
N SER A 28 -0.59 -6.74 -10.57
CA SER A 28 -0.10 -8.00 -11.12
C SER A 28 0.75 -8.80 -10.15
N TYR A 29 1.54 -8.15 -9.30
CA TYR A 29 2.36 -8.86 -8.31
C TYR A 29 1.53 -9.50 -7.21
N ALA A 30 0.36 -8.96 -6.91
CA ALA A 30 -0.54 -9.54 -5.92
C ALA A 30 -1.29 -10.74 -6.48
N TYR A 31 -1.59 -10.71 -7.79
CA TYR A 31 -2.40 -11.76 -8.42
C TYR A 31 -1.56 -12.85 -9.10
N GLY A 32 -0.23 -12.76 -8.97
CA GLY A 32 0.66 -13.80 -9.49
C GLY A 32 0.90 -13.79 -10.98
N GLN A 33 0.66 -12.64 -11.64
CA GLN A 33 0.82 -12.53 -13.09
C GLN A 33 1.68 -11.35 -13.53
N PRO A 34 2.80 -11.06 -12.85
CA PRO A 34 3.66 -9.95 -13.28
C PRO A 34 4.44 -10.32 -14.53
N THR A 35 4.79 -9.29 -15.30
CA THR A 35 5.73 -9.39 -16.41
C THR A 35 6.96 -8.55 -16.08
N GLU A 36 7.97 -8.60 -16.94
CA GLU A 36 9.18 -7.81 -16.72
C GLU A 36 8.90 -6.30 -16.72
N ASP A 37 7.83 -5.89 -17.38
CA ASP A 37 7.44 -4.46 -17.44
C ASP A 37 6.48 -4.05 -16.35
N SER A 38 6.08 -4.98 -15.48
CA SER A 38 5.12 -4.67 -14.41
C SER A 38 5.77 -3.86 -13.30
N ASP A 39 5.06 -2.82 -12.84
CA ASP A 39 5.43 -2.11 -11.63
C ASP A 39 4.87 -2.84 -10.42
N VAL A 40 5.51 -2.65 -9.27
CA VAL A 40 4.98 -3.12 -7.99
C VAL A 40 3.97 -2.06 -7.53
N ASP A 41 2.74 -2.47 -7.24
CA ASP A 41 1.66 -1.56 -6.82
C ASP A 41 1.39 -1.74 -5.33
N ILE A 42 1.57 -0.66 -4.56
CA ILE A 42 1.42 -0.71 -3.10
C ILE A 42 0.51 0.42 -2.63
N LEU A 43 -0.43 0.08 -1.75
CA LEU A 43 -1.28 1.04 -1.04
C LEU A 43 -0.84 1.09 0.41
N VAL A 44 -0.52 2.29 0.90
CA VAL A 44 -0.18 2.53 2.30
C VAL A 44 -1.34 3.30 2.93
N ILE A 45 -1.93 2.71 3.98
CA ILE A 45 -3.04 3.33 4.70
C ILE A 45 -2.50 3.86 6.02
N LEU A 46 -2.55 5.18 6.20
CA LEU A 46 -2.01 5.83 7.39
C LEU A 46 -2.70 7.19 7.57
N PRO A 47 -2.70 7.75 8.80
CA PRO A 47 -3.25 9.09 9.00
C PRO A 47 -2.31 10.15 8.45
N PHE A 48 -2.89 11.16 7.77
CA PHE A 48 -2.17 12.35 7.33
C PHE A 48 -3.19 13.41 6.94
N GLU A 49 -2.74 14.67 6.80
CA GLU A 49 -3.64 15.79 6.47
C GLU A 49 -3.32 16.41 5.11
N GLU A 50 -2.10 16.24 4.62
CA GLU A 50 -1.71 16.76 3.31
C GLU A 50 -2.41 15.99 2.19
N LEU A 51 -2.28 16.47 0.96
CA LEU A 51 -2.83 15.74 -0.19
C LEU A 51 -2.13 14.40 -0.37
N PRO A 52 -2.87 13.36 -0.82
CA PRO A 52 -2.27 12.03 -0.97
C PRO A 52 -1.00 11.99 -1.81
N VAL A 53 -0.93 12.81 -2.87
CA VAL A 53 0.26 12.81 -3.73
C VAL A 53 1.50 13.27 -2.96
N TYR A 54 1.36 14.23 -2.05
CA TYR A 54 2.49 14.70 -1.26
C TYR A 54 2.93 13.67 -0.23
N LYS A 55 1.97 12.96 0.34
CA LYS A 55 2.30 11.89 1.29
C LYS A 55 3.03 10.75 0.59
N ALA A 56 2.59 10.38 -0.61
CA ALA A 56 3.27 9.34 -1.39
C ALA A 56 4.71 9.75 -1.72
N ILE A 57 4.92 11.02 -2.08
CA ILE A 57 6.26 11.53 -2.37
C ILE A 57 7.13 11.47 -1.12
N GLU A 58 6.60 11.85 0.02
CA GLU A 58 7.33 11.80 1.30
C GLU A 58 7.79 10.39 1.61
N ILE A 59 6.89 9.42 1.47
CA ILE A 59 7.23 8.01 1.72
C ILE A 59 8.36 7.56 0.80
N ARG A 60 8.26 7.88 -0.51
CA ARG A 60 9.28 7.47 -1.48
C ARG A 60 10.63 8.13 -1.21
N ARG A 61 10.65 9.32 -0.63
CA ARG A 61 11.90 9.98 -0.28
C ARG A 61 12.60 9.31 0.90
N GLN A 62 11.83 8.89 1.89
CA GLN A 62 12.39 8.31 3.10
C GLN A 62 12.70 6.83 2.96
N VAL A 63 11.94 6.13 2.12
CA VAL A 63 12.18 4.70 1.85
C VAL A 63 12.28 4.55 0.34
N ARG A 64 13.50 4.60 -0.17
CA ARG A 64 13.72 4.59 -1.61
C ARG A 64 13.57 3.19 -2.17
N PRO A 65 12.67 3.00 -3.14
CA PRO A 65 12.53 1.69 -3.78
C PRO A 65 13.72 1.40 -4.69
N THR A 66 14.09 0.12 -4.78
CA THR A 66 15.11 -0.35 -5.72
C THR A 66 14.47 -1.02 -6.92
N PHE A 67 13.17 -0.84 -7.12
CA PHE A 67 12.41 -1.44 -8.21
C PHE A 67 11.31 -0.46 -8.66
N PRO A 68 10.76 -0.65 -9.86
CA PRO A 68 9.65 0.20 -10.32
C PRO A 68 8.46 0.07 -9.38
N LEU A 69 7.98 1.20 -8.88
CA LEU A 69 6.96 1.24 -7.83
C LEU A 69 5.89 2.28 -8.17
N ASP A 70 4.64 1.86 -8.05
CA ASP A 70 3.48 2.75 -8.03
C ASP A 70 2.94 2.74 -6.60
N LEU A 71 3.09 3.85 -5.88
CA LEU A 71 2.73 3.93 -4.47
C LEU A 71 1.57 4.90 -4.27
N MET A 72 0.50 4.40 -3.65
CA MET A 72 -0.66 5.19 -3.27
C MET A 72 -0.67 5.34 -1.75
N ALA A 73 -0.97 6.55 -1.26
CA ALA A 73 -1.16 6.80 0.17
C ALA A 73 -2.59 7.29 0.38
N ARG A 74 -3.29 6.70 1.34
CA ARG A 74 -4.68 7.09 1.67
C ARG A 74 -4.88 6.98 3.17
N THR A 75 -5.77 7.82 3.72
CA THR A 75 -6.23 7.64 5.09
C THR A 75 -7.34 6.59 5.14
N SER A 76 -7.61 6.05 6.33
CA SER A 76 -8.74 5.12 6.51
C SER A 76 -10.05 5.76 6.10
N GLU A 77 -10.22 7.05 6.41
CA GLU A 77 -11.44 7.78 6.07
C GLU A 77 -11.61 7.89 4.55
N GLN A 78 -10.52 8.15 3.82
CA GLN A 78 -10.57 8.22 2.37
C GLN A 78 -10.92 6.87 1.77
N ILE A 79 -10.35 5.79 2.31
CA ILE A 79 -10.68 4.43 1.87
C ILE A 79 -12.17 4.15 2.10
N GLN A 80 -12.67 4.44 3.30
CA GLN A 80 -14.07 4.19 3.62
C GLN A 80 -15.02 5.00 2.74
N GLN A 81 -14.67 6.27 2.49
CA GLN A 81 -15.47 7.12 1.61
C GLN A 81 -15.56 6.53 0.20
N ARG A 82 -14.45 6.04 -0.33
CA ARG A 82 -14.45 5.43 -1.66
C ARG A 82 -15.27 4.13 -1.69
N LEU A 83 -15.16 3.32 -0.66
CA LEU A 83 -15.97 2.09 -0.56
C LEU A 83 -17.46 2.44 -0.52
N ASP A 84 -17.84 3.46 0.25
CA ASP A 84 -19.23 3.90 0.35
C ASP A 84 -19.77 4.40 -1.00
N MET A 85 -18.90 4.94 -1.83
CA MET A 85 -19.25 5.42 -3.17
C MET A 85 -19.29 4.31 -4.22
N GLY A 86 -18.94 3.08 -3.84
CA GLY A 86 -18.93 1.96 -4.76
C GLY A 86 -17.72 1.91 -5.68
N ASP A 87 -16.58 2.45 -5.25
CA ASP A 87 -15.36 2.45 -6.02
C ASP A 87 -14.82 1.03 -6.19
N PHE A 88 -14.96 0.46 -7.38
CA PHE A 88 -14.54 -0.92 -7.64
C PHE A 88 -13.05 -1.13 -7.51
N PHE A 89 -12.25 -0.13 -7.85
CA PHE A 89 -10.80 -0.24 -7.77
C PHE A 89 -10.36 -0.42 -6.32
N ILE A 90 -10.88 0.43 -5.42
CA ILE A 90 -10.56 0.32 -3.99
C ILE A 90 -11.15 -0.96 -3.40
N GLN A 91 -12.38 -1.33 -3.77
CA GLN A 91 -12.98 -2.60 -3.33
C GLN A 91 -12.07 -3.79 -3.67
N ASP A 92 -11.55 -3.81 -4.90
CA ASP A 92 -10.71 -4.91 -5.34
C ASP A 92 -9.40 -4.96 -4.54
N ILE A 93 -8.78 -3.81 -4.29
CA ILE A 93 -7.55 -3.77 -3.49
C ILE A 93 -7.80 -4.33 -2.09
N ILE A 94 -8.85 -3.87 -1.43
CA ILE A 94 -9.15 -4.29 -0.06
C ILE A 94 -9.53 -5.77 0.00
N LYS A 95 -10.29 -6.24 -0.98
CA LYS A 95 -10.80 -7.62 -0.98
C LYS A 95 -9.76 -8.62 -1.46
N ASN A 96 -9.04 -8.31 -2.50
CA ASN A 96 -8.18 -9.27 -3.21
C ASN A 96 -6.69 -8.94 -3.11
N GLY A 97 -6.32 -7.78 -2.60
CA GLY A 97 -4.92 -7.42 -2.42
C GLY A 97 -4.25 -8.28 -1.35
N ARG A 98 -2.94 -8.27 -1.36
CA ARG A 98 -2.15 -9.05 -0.40
C ARG A 98 -1.65 -8.14 0.70
N ILE A 99 -2.01 -8.43 1.95
CA ILE A 99 -1.57 -7.63 3.09
C ILE A 99 -0.10 -7.91 3.35
N LEU A 100 0.73 -6.86 3.23
CA LEU A 100 2.16 -6.95 3.53
C LEU A 100 2.44 -6.58 4.98
N TYR A 101 1.62 -5.70 5.55
CA TYR A 101 1.78 -5.25 6.92
C TYR A 101 0.42 -4.81 7.45
N GLU A 102 0.16 -5.14 8.71
CA GLU A 102 -1.03 -4.69 9.42
C GLU A 102 -0.66 -4.41 10.86
N ALA A 103 -0.96 -3.20 11.33
CA ALA A 103 -0.64 -2.81 12.70
C ALA A 103 -1.52 -3.59 13.68
N ASN A 104 -0.95 -3.92 14.84
CA ASN A 104 -1.70 -4.66 15.86
C ASN A 104 -2.96 -3.93 16.30
N HIS A 105 -2.89 -2.61 16.44
CA HIS A 105 -4.06 -1.83 16.87
C HIS A 105 -5.19 -1.84 15.83
N ALA A 106 -4.88 -2.11 14.56
CA ALA A 106 -5.90 -2.20 13.51
C ALA A 106 -6.80 -3.41 13.70
N ARG A 107 -6.39 -4.39 14.52
CA ARG A 107 -7.18 -5.59 14.80
C ARG A 107 -7.92 -5.51 16.13
N VAL A 108 -7.53 -4.60 17.00
CA VAL A 108 -8.01 -4.57 18.39
C VAL A 108 -9.48 -4.20 18.48
N GLY A 109 -9.99 -3.45 17.54
CA GLY A 109 -11.39 -3.04 17.52
C GLY A 109 -12.36 -4.07 16.94
N GLN A 110 -11.89 -5.24 16.64
CA GLN A 110 -12.70 -6.27 15.99
C GLN A 110 -13.67 -6.94 16.93
#